data_a5be76e6dd8a3736c466aeaf90f7bbb7
#
_entry.id   a5be76e6dd8a3736c466aeaf90f7bbb7
#
_cell.length_a   1.000
_cell.length_b   1.000
_cell.length_c   1.000
_cell.angle_alpha   90.00
_cell.angle_beta   90.00
_cell.angle_gamma   90.00
#
_symmetry.space_group_name_H-M   'P 1'
#
loop_
_entity.id
_entity.type
_entity.pdbx_description
1 polymer ?
#
loop_
_entity_poly.entity_id
_entity_poly.type
_entity_poly.pdbx_seq_one_letter_code
_entity_poly.pdbx_strand_id
1 'polypeptide(L)'
;MFEKNPRVKEIKLSREYDFSYENFVLATQHDVYLLIERTDDSIYGIKFRSRLVKYGSPNDEARGGHPLTKYGLGFYGFYEVENSPWIKEQIELNKVHPRHSDSLFSGLSHYVACFQDVMLEITSRSYEEFKMSQQELNVVLKEQVSNLEV
;
A
#
# COMPACT_ATOMS: atom_id res chain seq x y z
N MET A 1 20.84 15.85 17.05
CA MET A 1 20.43 14.47 16.68
C MET A 1 20.10 14.44 15.19
N PHE A 2 20.69 13.51 14.48
CA PHE A 2 20.48 13.40 13.03
C PHE A 2 19.34 12.45 12.74
N GLU A 3 18.41 12.87 11.85
CA GLU A 3 17.40 11.97 11.35
C GLU A 3 18.06 10.92 10.45
N LYS A 4 17.59 9.69 10.56
CA LYS A 4 18.02 8.62 9.67
C LYS A 4 17.37 8.80 8.30
N ASN A 5 18.16 8.61 7.24
CA ASN A 5 17.63 8.59 5.89
C ASN A 5 16.67 7.41 5.71
N PRO A 6 15.64 7.59 4.87
CA PRO A 6 14.84 6.44 4.47
C PRO A 6 15.68 5.41 3.72
N ARG A 7 15.27 4.16 3.82
CA ARG A 7 15.87 3.07 3.06
C ARG A 7 14.75 2.22 2.48
N VAL A 8 14.80 2.03 1.18
CA VAL A 8 13.80 1.25 0.45
C VAL A 8 14.34 -0.15 0.20
N LYS A 9 13.60 -1.16 0.63
CA LYS A 9 13.93 -2.57 0.43
C LYS A 9 12.88 -3.24 -0.42
N GLU A 10 13.30 -3.96 -1.45
CA GLU A 10 12.38 -4.78 -2.21
C GLU A 10 11.91 -5.97 -1.37
N ILE A 11 10.61 -6.22 -1.40
CA ILE A 11 10.00 -7.38 -0.76
C ILE A 11 9.75 -8.44 -1.83
N LYS A 12 10.27 -9.63 -1.62
CA LYS A 12 10.02 -10.77 -2.48
C LYS A 12 8.70 -11.42 -2.06
N LEU A 13 7.68 -11.31 -2.91
CA LEU A 13 6.39 -11.93 -2.68
C LEU A 13 6.44 -13.42 -3.03
N SER A 14 5.52 -14.21 -2.46
CA SER A 14 5.43 -15.66 -2.72
C SER A 14 5.10 -15.95 -4.18
N ARG A 15 4.24 -15.13 -4.78
CA ARG A 15 3.93 -15.19 -6.21
C ARG A 15 4.74 -14.15 -6.96
N GLU A 16 5.34 -14.54 -8.08
CA GLU A 16 6.00 -13.60 -8.98
C GLU A 16 4.94 -12.89 -9.81
N TYR A 17 4.76 -11.59 -9.54
CA TYR A 17 3.84 -10.75 -10.30
C TYR A 17 4.57 -10.02 -11.40
N ASP A 18 3.88 -9.82 -12.52
CA ASP A 18 4.31 -8.88 -13.55
C ASP A 18 3.65 -7.52 -13.27
N PHE A 19 4.46 -6.58 -12.82
CA PHE A 19 4.00 -5.24 -12.44
C PHE A 19 3.75 -4.31 -13.64
N SER A 20 3.85 -4.81 -14.85
CA SER A 20 3.58 -4.02 -16.07
C SER A 20 2.12 -4.04 -16.51
N TYR A 21 1.27 -4.86 -15.89
CA TYR A 21 -0.15 -4.97 -16.22
C TYR A 21 -1.04 -4.10 -15.32
N GLU A 22 -2.32 -4.06 -15.69
CA GLU A 22 -3.33 -3.35 -14.92
C GLU A 22 -3.46 -3.90 -13.50
N ASN A 23 -3.84 -3.02 -12.61
CA ASN A 23 -4.16 -3.32 -11.23
C ASN A 23 -5.30 -2.40 -10.80
N PHE A 24 -5.93 -2.72 -9.69
CA PHE A 24 -6.84 -1.77 -9.06
C PHE A 24 -6.87 -1.97 -7.54
N VAL A 25 -7.39 -0.96 -6.86
CA VAL A 25 -7.46 -0.91 -5.40
C VAL A 25 -8.93 -0.87 -4.98
N LEU A 26 -9.28 -1.72 -4.02
CA LEU A 26 -10.54 -1.65 -3.31
C LEU A 26 -10.23 -1.24 -1.87
N ALA A 27 -10.61 -0.03 -1.51
CA ALA A 27 -10.37 0.51 -0.17
C ALA A 27 -11.67 0.54 0.62
N THR A 28 -11.65 -0.07 1.79
CA THR A 28 -12.73 0.01 2.79
C THR A 28 -12.24 0.83 3.98
N GLN A 29 -13.08 1.02 4.99
CA GLN A 29 -12.66 1.72 6.20
C GLN A 29 -11.56 0.98 6.98
N HIS A 30 -11.45 -0.33 6.81
CA HIS A 30 -10.55 -1.16 7.62
C HIS A 30 -9.44 -1.80 6.81
N ASP A 31 -9.70 -2.13 5.56
CA ASP A 31 -8.80 -2.90 4.72
C ASP A 31 -8.64 -2.26 3.35
N VAL A 32 -7.48 -2.50 2.76
CA VAL A 32 -7.23 -2.15 1.36
C VAL A 32 -6.79 -3.41 0.64
N TYR A 33 -7.44 -3.69 -0.47
CA TYR A 33 -7.10 -4.79 -1.36
C TYR A 33 -6.44 -4.22 -2.60
N LEU A 34 -5.22 -4.64 -2.87
CA LEU A 34 -4.54 -4.36 -4.14
C LEU A 34 -4.67 -5.62 -4.99
N LEU A 35 -5.46 -5.53 -6.06
CA LEU A 35 -5.71 -6.64 -6.97
C LEU A 35 -4.76 -6.54 -8.16
N ILE A 36 -3.92 -7.55 -8.34
CA ILE A 36 -2.77 -7.44 -9.24
C ILE A 36 -2.91 -8.35 -10.46
N GLU A 37 -3.42 -9.56 -10.28
CA GLU A 37 -3.38 -10.58 -11.32
C GLU A 37 -4.55 -11.54 -11.17
N ARG A 38 -4.98 -12.10 -12.28
CA ARG A 38 -6.00 -13.16 -12.26
C ARG A 38 -5.59 -14.33 -13.12
N THR A 39 -6.06 -15.51 -12.72
CA THR A 39 -6.15 -16.70 -13.56
C THR A 39 -7.63 -16.94 -13.89
N ASP A 40 -7.95 -18.04 -14.57
CA ASP A 40 -9.35 -18.36 -14.90
C ASP A 40 -10.24 -18.49 -13.66
N ASP A 41 -9.67 -19.00 -12.55
CA ASP A 41 -10.43 -19.33 -11.36
C ASP A 41 -10.16 -18.42 -10.17
N SER A 42 -9.11 -17.62 -10.22
CA SER A 42 -8.62 -16.93 -9.02
C SER A 42 -8.11 -15.52 -9.31
N ILE A 43 -8.22 -14.69 -8.29
CA ILE A 43 -7.69 -13.33 -8.27
C ILE A 43 -6.62 -13.28 -7.18
N TYR A 44 -5.47 -12.68 -7.51
CA TYR A 44 -4.32 -12.59 -6.62
C TYR A 44 -3.97 -11.14 -6.33
N GLY A 45 -3.54 -10.90 -5.13
CA GLY A 45 -3.08 -9.57 -4.75
C GLY A 45 -2.59 -9.52 -3.32
N ILE A 46 -2.60 -8.30 -2.78
CA ILE A 46 -2.11 -8.01 -1.44
C ILE A 46 -3.19 -7.26 -0.67
N LYS A 47 -3.45 -7.71 0.55
CA LYS A 47 -4.39 -7.08 1.47
C LYS A 47 -3.59 -6.37 2.56
N PHE A 48 -4.00 -5.15 2.89
CA PHE A 48 -3.39 -4.32 3.91
C PHE A 48 -4.40 -3.93 4.97
N ARG A 49 -3.95 -3.84 6.21
CA ARG A 49 -4.68 -3.20 7.28
C ARG A 49 -4.19 -1.76 7.38
N SER A 50 -4.78 -0.92 6.57
CA SER A 50 -4.27 0.40 6.22
C SER A 50 -4.60 1.49 7.23
N ARG A 51 -3.69 2.47 7.35
CA ARG A 51 -3.96 3.76 7.96
C ARG A 51 -4.21 4.83 6.89
N LEU A 52 -3.30 4.99 5.95
CA LEU A 52 -3.43 5.94 4.85
C LEU A 52 -2.99 5.30 3.54
N VAL A 53 -3.59 5.76 2.46
CA VAL A 53 -3.34 5.26 1.10
C VAL A 53 -3.14 6.43 0.15
N LYS A 54 -2.14 6.30 -0.72
CA LYS A 54 -1.98 7.14 -1.91
C LYS A 54 -1.96 6.21 -3.12
N TYR A 55 -2.90 6.39 -4.02
CA TYR A 55 -2.97 5.59 -5.25
C TYR A 55 -3.23 6.51 -6.44
N GLY A 56 -2.44 6.37 -7.48
CA GLY A 56 -2.58 7.21 -8.65
C GLY A 56 -1.64 6.83 -9.76
N SER A 57 -1.58 7.68 -10.79
CA SER A 57 -0.87 7.41 -12.03
C SER A 57 0.24 8.44 -12.28
N PRO A 58 1.30 8.45 -11.44
CA PRO A 58 2.48 9.23 -11.80
C PRO A 58 3.11 8.55 -13.00
N ASN A 59 3.36 9.29 -14.06
CA ASN A 59 3.99 8.79 -15.27
C ASN A 59 5.37 8.21 -14.93
N ASP A 60 5.75 7.07 -15.52
CA ASP A 60 7.07 6.46 -15.32
C ASP A 60 8.21 7.45 -15.61
N GLU A 61 8.04 8.33 -16.58
CA GLU A 61 9.02 9.35 -16.91
C GLU A 61 9.22 10.37 -15.79
N ALA A 62 8.21 10.56 -14.95
CA ALA A 62 8.26 11.48 -13.81
C ALA A 62 8.69 10.77 -12.50
N ARG A 63 8.80 9.45 -12.51
CA ARG A 63 9.08 8.68 -11.29
C ARG A 63 10.45 9.00 -10.68
N GLY A 64 11.40 9.41 -11.50
CA GLY A 64 12.71 9.86 -11.02
C GLY A 64 12.64 11.05 -10.05
N GLY A 65 11.56 11.82 -10.09
CA GLY A 65 11.30 12.91 -9.16
C GLY A 65 10.70 12.49 -7.81
N HIS A 66 10.36 11.22 -7.65
CA HIS A 66 9.83 10.73 -6.38
C HIS A 66 10.90 10.82 -5.28
N PRO A 67 10.55 11.32 -4.09
CA PRO A 67 11.55 11.51 -3.01
C PRO A 67 12.30 10.24 -2.61
N LEU A 68 11.72 9.06 -2.82
CA LEU A 68 12.33 7.79 -2.43
C LEU A 68 13.22 7.17 -3.51
N THR A 69 13.25 7.72 -4.72
CA THR A 69 14.05 7.15 -5.82
C THR A 69 15.53 7.08 -5.45
N LYS A 70 16.07 8.13 -4.86
CA LYS A 70 17.48 8.16 -4.43
C LYS A 70 17.79 7.23 -3.25
N TYR A 71 16.78 6.66 -2.63
CA TYR A 71 16.92 5.75 -1.49
C TYR A 71 16.62 4.29 -1.84
N GLY A 72 16.49 3.99 -3.14
CA GLY A 72 16.37 2.62 -3.61
C GLY A 72 15.05 2.20 -4.22
N LEU A 73 14.09 3.14 -4.39
CA LEU A 73 12.83 2.80 -5.03
C LEU A 73 13.05 2.47 -6.51
N GLY A 74 12.63 1.28 -6.93
CA GLY A 74 12.70 0.83 -8.31
C GLY A 74 11.46 1.24 -9.13
N PHE A 75 11.43 0.82 -10.40
CA PHE A 75 10.31 1.12 -11.31
C PHE A 75 9.13 0.18 -11.13
N TYR A 76 9.41 -1.10 -10.86
CA TYR A 76 8.38 -2.13 -10.72
C TYR A 76 8.70 -2.99 -9.51
N GLY A 77 7.67 -3.42 -8.80
CA GLY A 77 7.83 -4.29 -7.67
C GLY A 77 7.13 -3.79 -6.41
N PHE A 78 7.39 -4.50 -5.33
CA PHE A 78 6.82 -4.21 -4.02
C PHE A 78 7.95 -3.93 -3.03
N TYR A 79 7.81 -2.85 -2.27
CA TYR A 79 8.88 -2.34 -1.42
C TYR A 79 8.36 -1.97 -0.03
N GLU A 80 9.27 -2.05 0.95
CA GLU A 80 9.06 -1.48 2.28
C GLU A 80 10.06 -0.35 2.51
N VAL A 81 9.59 0.73 3.11
CA VAL A 81 10.40 1.91 3.39
C VAL A 81 10.73 1.96 4.88
N GLU A 82 12.00 1.76 5.21
CA GLU A 82 12.48 1.97 6.57
C GLU A 82 12.72 3.47 6.83
N ASN A 83 12.50 3.91 8.05
CA ASN A 83 12.63 5.32 8.44
C ASN A 83 11.78 6.25 7.56
N SER A 84 10.54 5.86 7.34
CA SER A 84 9.62 6.54 6.42
C SER A 84 9.36 7.99 6.82
N PRO A 85 9.65 8.94 5.92
CA PRO A 85 9.28 10.34 6.15
C PRO A 85 7.77 10.54 6.24
N TRP A 86 6.98 9.74 5.51
CA TRP A 86 5.53 9.82 5.53
C TRP A 86 4.94 9.39 6.87
N ILE A 87 5.49 8.34 7.49
CA ILE A 87 5.05 7.93 8.82
C ILE A 87 5.41 9.02 9.85
N LYS A 88 6.60 9.63 9.74
CA LYS A 88 6.99 10.75 10.60
C LYS A 88 6.04 11.94 10.46
N GLU A 89 5.63 12.25 9.24
CA GLU A 89 4.63 13.28 8.95
C GLU A 89 3.29 12.94 9.62
N GLN A 90 2.84 11.69 9.52
CA GLN A 90 1.60 11.25 10.15
C GLN A 90 1.65 11.41 11.67
N ILE A 91 2.78 11.08 12.28
CA ILE A 91 3.00 11.27 13.72
C ILE A 91 2.85 12.77 14.09
N GLU A 92 3.52 13.64 13.35
CA GLU A 92 3.45 15.09 13.59
C GLU A 92 2.04 15.64 13.46
N LEU A 93 1.33 15.24 12.38
CA LEU A 93 -0.04 15.67 12.17
C LEU A 93 -1.00 15.18 13.26
N ASN A 94 -0.73 13.99 13.82
CA ASN A 94 -1.58 13.41 14.85
C ASN A 94 -1.40 14.06 16.24
N LYS A 95 -0.35 14.84 16.44
CA LYS A 95 -0.06 15.49 17.75
C LYS A 95 -1.17 16.42 18.23
N VAL A 96 -2.02 16.89 17.34
CA VAL A 96 -3.20 17.68 17.71
C VAL A 96 -4.26 16.85 18.45
N HIS A 97 -4.19 15.52 18.36
CA HIS A 97 -5.15 14.63 19.02
C HIS A 97 -4.84 14.57 20.53
N PRO A 98 -5.89 14.75 21.40
CA PRO A 98 -5.69 14.77 22.86
C PRO A 98 -5.05 13.50 23.43
N ARG A 99 -5.26 12.38 22.76
CA ARG A 99 -4.71 11.07 23.18
C ARG A 99 -3.55 10.61 22.33
N HIS A 100 -2.87 11.56 21.68
CA HIS A 100 -1.71 11.22 20.87
C HIS A 100 -0.62 10.54 21.71
N SER A 101 -0.06 9.49 21.13
CA SER A 101 1.17 8.86 21.61
C SER A 101 1.91 8.35 20.37
N ASP A 102 3.22 8.58 20.32
CA ASP A 102 4.05 8.09 19.23
C ASP A 102 4.00 6.56 19.12
N SER A 103 3.75 5.87 20.23
CA SER A 103 3.62 4.41 20.27
C SER A 103 2.44 3.87 19.43
N LEU A 104 1.44 4.70 19.15
CA LEU A 104 0.33 4.33 18.26
C LEU A 104 0.81 4.02 16.83
N PHE A 105 1.98 4.53 16.47
CA PHE A 105 2.57 4.36 15.13
C PHE A 105 3.69 3.32 15.09
N SER A 106 4.02 2.69 16.22
CA SER A 106 5.19 1.80 16.33
C SER A 106 5.10 0.54 15.48
N GLY A 107 3.91 0.05 15.20
CA GLY A 107 3.70 -1.14 14.35
C GLY A 107 3.39 -0.81 12.90
N LEU A 108 3.51 0.45 12.50
CA LEU A 108 3.13 0.91 11.18
C LEU A 108 4.32 0.83 10.22
N SER A 109 4.10 0.26 9.06
CA SER A 109 5.09 0.19 7.98
C SER A 109 4.60 0.96 6.76
N HIS A 110 5.54 1.47 5.97
CA HIS A 110 5.28 2.16 4.72
C HIS A 110 5.64 1.22 3.57
N TYR A 111 4.63 0.80 2.82
CA TYR A 111 4.80 -0.06 1.64
C TYR A 111 4.56 0.73 0.37
N VAL A 112 5.28 0.34 -0.69
CA VAL A 112 5.12 0.93 -2.02
C VAL A 112 5.03 -0.19 -3.03
N ALA A 113 3.99 -0.15 -3.86
CA ALA A 113 3.85 -1.03 -5.01
C ALA A 113 3.95 -0.18 -6.28
N CYS A 114 4.92 -0.50 -7.12
CA CYS A 114 5.21 0.24 -8.34
C CYS A 114 4.82 -0.59 -9.55
N PHE A 115 3.90 -0.06 -10.34
CA PHE A 115 3.43 -0.65 -11.60
C PHE A 115 3.79 0.29 -12.75
N GLN A 116 3.56 -0.15 -13.98
CA GLN A 116 3.75 0.74 -15.13
C GLN A 116 2.79 1.93 -15.03
N ASP A 117 3.34 3.13 -14.93
CA ASP A 117 2.62 4.41 -14.80
C ASP A 117 1.65 4.52 -13.61
N VAL A 118 1.64 3.53 -12.71
CA VAL A 118 0.75 3.50 -11.53
C VAL A 118 1.55 3.19 -10.28
N MET A 119 1.17 3.81 -9.17
CA MET A 119 1.85 3.65 -7.91
C MET A 119 0.86 3.62 -6.75
N LEU A 120 1.07 2.68 -5.84
CA LEU A 120 0.38 2.62 -4.55
C LEU A 120 1.40 2.87 -3.45
N GLU A 121 1.13 3.84 -2.58
CA GLU A 121 1.83 3.98 -1.31
C GLU A 121 0.83 3.81 -0.18
N ILE A 122 1.20 3.03 0.82
CA ILE A 122 0.30 2.69 1.91
C ILE A 122 1.05 2.57 3.22
N THR A 123 0.49 3.17 4.28
CA THR A 123 0.95 2.90 5.63
C THR A 123 0.00 1.91 6.27
N SER A 124 0.55 0.80 6.74
CA SER A 124 -0.22 -0.36 7.16
C SER A 124 0.48 -1.10 8.29
N ARG A 125 -0.30 -1.74 9.15
CA ARG A 125 0.24 -2.59 10.22
C ARG A 125 0.74 -3.93 9.71
N SER A 126 0.23 -4.37 8.57
CA SER A 126 0.60 -5.65 7.98
C SER A 126 0.23 -5.70 6.51
N TYR A 127 0.81 -6.64 5.81
CA TYR A 127 0.35 -7.03 4.49
C TYR A 127 0.19 -8.54 4.45
N GLU A 128 -0.67 -8.99 3.59
CA GLU A 128 -0.96 -10.42 3.42
C GLU A 128 -1.25 -10.66 1.95
N GLU A 129 -0.54 -11.61 1.34
CA GLU A 129 -0.87 -12.04 -0.01
C GLU A 129 -2.15 -12.85 0.02
N PHE A 130 -3.05 -12.59 -0.92
CA PHE A 130 -4.31 -13.33 -0.99
C PHE A 130 -4.52 -13.98 -2.33
N LYS A 131 -5.36 -15.02 -2.29
CA LYS A 131 -5.94 -15.69 -3.44
C LYS A 131 -7.43 -15.81 -3.16
N MET A 132 -8.25 -15.30 -4.05
CA MET A 132 -9.70 -15.38 -3.90
C MET A 132 -10.39 -15.67 -5.22
N SER A 133 -11.60 -16.23 -5.14
CA SER A 133 -12.45 -16.38 -6.31
C SER A 133 -13.21 -15.08 -6.60
N GLN A 134 -13.79 -15.00 -7.81
CA GLN A 134 -14.69 -13.91 -8.16
C GLN A 134 -15.88 -13.83 -7.17
N GLN A 135 -16.39 -14.99 -6.75
CA GLN A 135 -17.49 -15.04 -5.79
C GLN A 135 -17.11 -14.47 -4.42
N GLU A 136 -15.89 -14.80 -3.95
CA GLU A 136 -15.39 -14.24 -2.69
C GLU A 136 -15.21 -12.72 -2.77
N LEU A 137 -14.73 -12.21 -3.90
CA LEU A 137 -14.66 -10.76 -4.12
C LEU A 137 -16.05 -10.14 -4.12
N ASN A 138 -17.02 -10.78 -4.76
CA ASN A 138 -18.41 -10.31 -4.77
C ASN A 138 -18.99 -10.23 -3.35
N VAL A 139 -18.65 -11.17 -2.48
CA VAL A 139 -19.07 -11.17 -1.07
C VAL A 139 -18.48 -9.95 -0.35
N VAL A 140 -17.19 -9.67 -0.54
CA VAL A 140 -16.55 -8.47 0.04
C VAL A 140 -17.28 -7.20 -0.40
N LEU A 141 -17.55 -7.07 -1.68
CA LEU A 141 -18.27 -5.91 -2.23
C LEU A 141 -19.69 -5.80 -1.65
N LYS A 142 -20.41 -6.90 -1.60
CA LYS A 142 -21.77 -6.93 -1.06
C LYS A 142 -21.81 -6.51 0.40
N GLU A 143 -20.88 -6.99 1.21
CA GLU A 143 -20.78 -6.61 2.63
C GLU A 143 -20.52 -5.11 2.78
N GLN A 144 -19.61 -4.55 1.99
CA GLN A 144 -19.30 -3.12 2.04
C GLN A 144 -20.52 -2.28 1.64
N VAL A 145 -21.20 -2.67 0.57
CA VAL A 145 -22.40 -1.97 0.10
C VAL A 145 -23.51 -2.03 1.17
N SER A 146 -23.66 -3.15 1.87
CA SER A 146 -24.69 -3.30 2.92
C SER A 146 -24.46 -2.37 4.11
N ASN A 147 -23.25 -1.87 4.30
CA ASN A 147 -22.93 -0.92 5.37
C ASN A 147 -23.27 0.53 5.02
N LEU A 148 -23.62 0.80 3.77
CA LEU A 148 -24.05 2.13 3.36
C LEU A 148 -25.47 2.39 3.83
N GLU A 149 -25.75 3.63 4.25
CA GLU A 149 -27.09 4.03 4.62
C GLU A 149 -28.01 4.12 3.39
N VAL A 150 -29.27 3.81 3.61
CA VAL A 150 -30.31 3.89 2.56
C VAL A 150 -30.80 5.30 2.41
#